data_6ebf13fa296087352769c644509d49da
#
_entry.id   6ebf13fa296087352769c644509d49da
#
_cell.length_a   1.000
_cell.length_b   1.000
_cell.length_c   1.000
_cell.angle_alpha   90.00
_cell.angle_beta   90.00
_cell.angle_gamma   90.00
#
_symmetry.space_group_name_H-M   'P 1'
#
loop_
_entity.id
_entity.type
_entity.pdbx_description
1 polymer ?
#
loop_
_entity_poly.entity_id
_entity_poly.type
_entity_poly.pdbx_seq_one_letter_code
_entity_poly.pdbx_strand_id
1 'polypeptide(L)'
;MYKSEYLSRLRAALVGVDKKEAEGLIEYYDDLIADGLENGGGEAFIDNLEPPELVAQNFMREVKASDSGHSTTDDDNTACKETESPYERETPEEKSADTPKAEQPPDHDKNPSGAVKIILSIACIAVAFVGAIFLFSISIAAFSIVVSGIFSFISAFALLGTHTATAFAQLGFGIACTAIGILVLIFIPFIAGIYANVVRRLCRKEPKPKNKFKWKKLCGTAVVGFVAGVAVFVCAFGAIGFDGNRLAGYDNMVVRVAEAEIPADAFSLVSDNLDLDVKYSDDGAIRLEYMDFDDEPKNYSYENGTMQLKSHSLFGNLSLIWKHGVFFSVGSNDYYKATLYLPKEIGFDVGLELSNGKIDIRSMDFVGLTLSTDNGAVFLKNFRAQNLSVSTDNGAVMLENADVQETVSVTATNGAVSMKNVEAAAITGETTNGAARLEKCKAAKILAKTSNGAVNVESVVGDEIELITHNGSVRGTIAGKKGDYKIVSETSNGSNNLSNKDDGSKLLKVSTKNGAINVTFVE
;
A
#
# COMPACT_ATOMS: atom_id res chain seq x y z
N MET A 1 6.22 16.66 13.34
CA MET A 1 6.06 15.53 14.33
C MET A 1 6.62 14.26 13.71
N TYR A 2 7.36 13.43 14.48
CA TYR A 2 7.91 12.17 13.93
C TYR A 2 6.87 11.03 13.92
N LYS A 3 7.01 10.06 13.00
CA LYS A 3 6.14 8.87 12.89
C LYS A 3 5.98 8.14 14.23
N SER A 4 7.08 7.90 14.93
CA SER A 4 7.06 7.22 16.22
C SER A 4 6.29 7.99 17.31
N GLU A 5 6.34 9.31 17.28
CA GLU A 5 5.62 10.17 18.20
C GLU A 5 4.11 10.15 17.90
N TYR A 6 3.73 10.24 16.61
CA TYR A 6 2.33 10.16 16.19
C TYR A 6 1.69 8.84 16.62
N LEU A 7 2.33 7.71 16.32
CA LEU A 7 1.81 6.38 16.67
C LEU A 7 1.80 6.13 18.20
N SER A 8 2.77 6.69 18.92
CA SER A 8 2.79 6.62 20.39
C SER A 8 1.61 7.36 21.03
N ARG A 9 1.31 8.57 20.54
CA ARG A 9 0.16 9.38 20.99
C ARG A 9 -1.16 8.74 20.60
N LEU A 10 -1.26 8.17 19.39
CA LEU A 10 -2.44 7.42 18.95
C LEU A 10 -2.69 6.21 19.85
N ARG A 11 -1.63 5.44 20.18
CA ARG A 11 -1.73 4.29 21.07
C ARG A 11 -2.15 4.68 22.49
N ALA A 12 -1.63 5.79 23.01
CA ALA A 12 -1.99 6.31 24.31
C ALA A 12 -3.45 6.78 24.38
N ALA A 13 -3.96 7.34 23.28
CA ALA A 13 -5.34 7.82 23.19
C ALA A 13 -6.37 6.69 22.99
N LEU A 14 -5.96 5.49 22.57
CA LEU A 14 -6.82 4.31 22.38
C LEU A 14 -6.95 3.42 23.63
N VAL A 15 -6.52 3.91 24.79
CA VAL A 15 -6.67 3.17 26.06
C VAL A 15 -8.14 2.96 26.38
N GLY A 16 -8.54 1.69 26.52
CA GLY A 16 -9.95 1.28 26.77
C GLY A 16 -10.70 0.77 25.55
N VAL A 17 -10.08 0.72 24.38
CA VAL A 17 -10.60 0.03 23.19
C VAL A 17 -10.12 -1.43 23.19
N ASP A 18 -10.88 -2.33 22.55
CA ASP A 18 -10.43 -3.72 22.37
C ASP A 18 -9.05 -3.75 21.72
N LYS A 19 -8.19 -4.60 22.24
CA LYS A 19 -6.78 -4.64 21.86
C LYS A 19 -6.59 -4.92 20.36
N LYS A 20 -7.42 -5.79 19.78
CA LYS A 20 -7.34 -6.16 18.36
C LYS A 20 -7.79 -5.02 17.45
N GLU A 21 -8.81 -4.29 17.84
CA GLU A 21 -9.32 -3.13 17.10
C GLU A 21 -8.35 -1.95 17.18
N ALA A 22 -7.77 -1.71 18.36
CA ALA A 22 -6.76 -0.68 18.57
C ALA A 22 -5.48 -0.98 17.77
N GLU A 23 -5.00 -2.22 17.77
CA GLU A 23 -3.83 -2.65 16.97
C GLU A 23 -4.10 -2.49 15.46
N GLY A 24 -5.28 -2.84 14.96
CA GLY A 24 -5.64 -2.65 13.55
C GLY A 24 -5.63 -1.19 13.11
N LEU A 25 -6.10 -0.27 13.95
CA LEU A 25 -6.05 1.16 13.64
C LEU A 25 -4.60 1.69 13.66
N ILE A 26 -3.78 1.23 14.60
CA ILE A 26 -2.36 1.62 14.70
C ILE A 26 -1.59 1.12 13.49
N GLU A 27 -1.80 -0.13 13.05
CA GLU A 27 -1.19 -0.72 11.87
C GLU A 27 -1.57 0.05 10.59
N TYR A 28 -2.84 0.41 10.45
CA TYR A 28 -3.30 1.25 9.35
C TYR A 28 -2.57 2.59 9.26
N TYR A 29 -2.40 3.31 10.39
CA TYR A 29 -1.69 4.58 10.41
C TYR A 29 -0.18 4.41 10.28
N ASP A 30 0.38 3.28 10.73
CA ASP A 30 1.79 2.93 10.51
C ASP A 30 2.11 2.80 9.03
N ASP A 31 1.27 2.07 8.29
CA ASP A 31 1.38 1.88 6.84
C ASP A 31 1.13 3.18 6.07
N LEU A 32 0.08 3.93 6.43
CA LEU A 32 -0.26 5.21 5.80
C LEU A 32 0.89 6.22 5.90
N ILE A 33 1.53 6.31 7.08
CA ILE A 33 2.65 7.22 7.31
C ILE A 33 3.91 6.71 6.59
N ALA A 34 4.14 5.39 6.57
CA ALA A 34 5.25 4.80 5.84
C ALA A 34 5.15 5.14 4.34
N ASP A 35 3.98 4.89 3.76
CA ASP A 35 3.70 5.21 2.36
C ASP A 35 3.85 6.71 2.07
N GLY A 36 3.34 7.57 2.96
CA GLY A 36 3.46 9.01 2.81
C GLY A 36 4.90 9.53 2.89
N LEU A 37 5.74 8.91 3.71
CA LEU A 37 7.17 9.24 3.82
C LEU A 37 7.98 8.71 2.63
N GLU A 38 7.69 7.50 2.14
CA GLU A 38 8.32 6.91 0.96
C GLU A 38 7.98 7.68 -0.32
N ASN A 39 6.76 8.21 -0.42
CA ASN A 39 6.30 8.99 -1.58
C ASN A 39 6.70 10.48 -1.54
N GLY A 40 7.72 10.85 -0.76
CA GLY A 40 8.35 12.17 -0.78
C GLY A 40 7.61 13.26 0.01
N GLY A 41 6.60 12.91 0.80
CA GLY A 41 5.86 13.86 1.66
C GLY A 41 6.67 14.41 2.84
N GLY A 42 7.80 13.78 3.19
CA GLY A 42 8.66 14.16 4.29
C GLY A 42 7.91 14.30 5.62
N GLU A 43 8.51 14.97 6.61
CA GLU A 43 7.87 15.21 7.91
C GLU A 43 6.61 16.08 7.81
N ALA A 44 6.48 16.91 6.76
CA ALA A 44 5.30 17.72 6.50
C ALA A 44 4.04 16.89 6.21
N PHE A 45 4.17 15.64 5.74
CA PHE A 45 3.04 14.74 5.56
C PHE A 45 2.36 14.42 6.89
N ILE A 46 3.16 14.14 7.93
CA ILE A 46 2.64 13.80 9.27
C ILE A 46 1.97 15.01 9.93
N ASP A 47 2.47 16.21 9.69
CA ASP A 47 1.89 17.45 10.24
C ASP A 47 0.54 17.81 9.58
N ASN A 48 0.26 17.24 8.40
CA ASN A 48 -1.03 17.40 7.70
C ASN A 48 -2.05 16.29 8.04
N LEU A 49 -1.66 15.26 8.80
CA LEU A 49 -2.61 14.27 9.31
C LEU A 49 -3.47 14.86 10.44
N GLU A 50 -4.65 14.29 10.62
CA GLU A 50 -5.47 14.62 11.80
C GLU A 50 -4.69 14.33 13.09
N PRO A 51 -4.85 15.17 14.14
CA PRO A 51 -4.23 14.91 15.43
C PRO A 51 -4.56 13.50 15.95
N PRO A 52 -3.58 12.73 16.44
CA PRO A 52 -3.80 11.34 16.85
C PRO A 52 -4.88 11.17 17.93
N GLU A 53 -5.06 12.17 18.79
CA GLU A 53 -6.10 12.16 19.82
C GLU A 53 -7.51 12.30 19.20
N LEU A 54 -7.65 13.08 18.13
CA LEU A 54 -8.91 13.26 17.42
C LEU A 54 -9.27 11.99 16.63
N VAL A 55 -8.29 11.36 16.01
CA VAL A 55 -8.43 10.06 15.34
C VAL A 55 -8.93 8.99 16.32
N ALA A 56 -8.28 8.87 17.48
CA ALA A 56 -8.69 7.93 18.52
C ALA A 56 -10.09 8.22 19.05
N GLN A 57 -10.43 9.48 19.25
CA GLN A 57 -11.75 9.89 19.74
C GLN A 57 -12.87 9.56 18.72
N ASN A 58 -12.60 9.80 17.43
CA ASN A 58 -13.54 9.46 16.35
C ASN A 58 -13.74 7.93 16.28
N PHE A 59 -12.67 7.16 16.35
CA PHE A 59 -12.71 5.70 16.35
C PHE A 59 -13.47 5.14 17.56
N MET A 60 -13.19 5.62 18.79
CA MET A 60 -13.92 5.20 19.98
C MET A 60 -15.42 5.54 19.93
N ARG A 61 -15.80 6.61 19.24
CA ARG A 61 -17.20 6.95 19.01
C ARG A 61 -17.88 5.98 18.06
N GLU A 62 -17.14 5.53 17.01
CA GLU A 62 -17.64 4.55 16.05
C GLU A 62 -17.80 3.15 16.70
N VAL A 63 -16.83 2.71 17.48
CA VAL A 63 -16.90 1.42 18.22
C VAL A 63 -18.07 1.42 19.21
N LYS A 64 -18.26 2.48 19.98
CA LYS A 64 -19.41 2.60 20.91
C LYS A 64 -20.75 2.66 20.19
N ALA A 65 -20.81 3.19 18.99
CA ALA A 65 -22.03 3.21 18.18
C ALA A 65 -22.36 1.83 17.60
N SER A 66 -21.35 1.01 17.33
CA SER A 66 -21.54 -0.37 16.86
C SER A 66 -21.98 -1.33 17.98
N ASP A 67 -21.50 -1.15 19.21
CA ASP A 67 -21.90 -1.95 20.38
C ASP A 67 -23.33 -1.66 20.85
N SER A 68 -23.86 -0.47 20.57
CA SER A 68 -25.24 -0.11 20.95
C SER A 68 -26.32 -0.63 19.97
N GLY A 69 -25.93 -1.31 18.91
CA GLY A 69 -26.81 -1.82 17.84
C GLY A 69 -27.27 -3.29 17.95
N HIS A 70 -26.87 -4.02 18.99
CA HIS A 70 -27.21 -5.45 19.10
C HIS A 70 -27.89 -5.75 20.43
N SER A 71 -29.16 -5.36 20.57
CA SER A 71 -30.08 -5.88 21.60
C SER A 71 -31.52 -5.66 21.19
N THR A 72 -32.12 -6.65 20.65
CA THR A 72 -33.56 -7.01 20.69
C THR A 72 -33.61 -8.51 20.48
N THR A 73 -34.28 -9.31 21.23
CA THR A 73 -35.53 -9.50 21.95
C THR A 73 -35.34 -10.85 22.67
N ASP A 74 -35.89 -11.26 23.71
CA ASP A 74 -37.20 -11.17 24.35
C ASP A 74 -37.14 -11.69 25.80
N ASP A 75 -37.99 -11.09 26.58
CA ASP A 75 -38.87 -11.59 27.64
C ASP A 75 -38.36 -12.05 29.01
N ASP A 76 -38.70 -11.17 29.91
CA ASP A 76 -39.61 -11.31 31.08
C ASP A 76 -39.05 -11.88 32.41
N ASN A 77 -39.16 -10.97 33.37
CA ASN A 77 -39.57 -11.11 34.75
C ASN A 77 -38.58 -11.33 35.91
N THR A 78 -38.55 -10.29 36.68
CA THR A 78 -38.70 -10.21 38.15
C THR A 78 -37.47 -10.16 39.03
N ALA A 79 -37.21 -8.93 39.43
CA ALA A 79 -37.06 -8.40 40.80
C ALA A 79 -35.94 -8.84 41.75
N CYS A 80 -35.17 -7.83 42.06
CA CYS A 80 -34.80 -7.34 43.40
C CYS A 80 -33.68 -7.97 44.23
N LYS A 81 -32.78 -7.06 44.47
CA LYS A 81 -32.10 -6.67 45.75
C LYS A 81 -30.77 -7.33 46.12
N GLU A 82 -29.79 -6.47 46.00
CA GLU A 82 -28.92 -5.89 47.06
C GLU A 82 -28.49 -6.85 48.22
N THR A 83 -27.22 -7.06 48.50
CA THR A 83 -26.38 -6.29 49.38
C THR A 83 -25.14 -7.08 49.76
N GLU A 84 -23.99 -6.41 49.66
CA GLU A 84 -22.79 -6.43 50.52
C GLU A 84 -22.13 -7.70 51.08
N SER A 85 -20.85 -7.80 50.76
CA SER A 85 -19.67 -8.25 51.51
C SER A 85 -19.70 -7.94 53.05
N PRO A 86 -18.82 -8.38 53.93
CA PRO A 86 -17.51 -9.05 53.81
C PRO A 86 -17.12 -10.02 54.95
N TYR A 87 -15.87 -10.52 54.87
CA TYR A 87 -14.93 -10.91 55.96
C TYR A 87 -14.88 -12.33 56.54
N GLU A 88 -13.67 -12.85 56.40
CA GLU A 88 -12.73 -13.45 57.31
C GLU A 88 -12.88 -14.87 57.86
N ARG A 89 -11.88 -15.64 57.48
CA ARG A 89 -10.89 -16.40 58.32
C ARG A 89 -11.38 -17.43 59.35
N GLU A 90 -10.93 -18.63 59.21
CA GLU A 90 -10.12 -19.44 60.11
C GLU A 90 -10.39 -20.95 60.00
N THR A 91 -9.30 -21.68 59.79
CA THR A 91 -9.14 -23.10 60.11
C THR A 91 -9.15 -23.31 61.61
N PRO A 92 -9.53 -24.48 62.17
CA PRO A 92 -8.58 -25.55 62.35
C PRO A 92 -9.11 -27.03 62.36
N GLU A 93 -8.17 -27.92 62.03
CA GLU A 93 -7.85 -29.27 62.52
C GLU A 93 -8.90 -30.30 63.01
N GLU A 94 -8.76 -31.46 62.40
CA GLU A 94 -8.58 -32.81 62.98
C GLU A 94 -9.73 -33.53 63.71
N LYS A 95 -10.18 -34.64 63.19
CA LYS A 95 -9.99 -36.01 63.69
C LYS A 95 -10.75 -37.10 62.94
N SER A 96 -10.00 -38.16 62.72
CA SER A 96 -10.37 -39.48 62.20
C SER A 96 -11.64 -40.11 62.74
N ALA A 97 -12.34 -40.88 61.91
CA ALA A 97 -12.77 -42.25 62.16
C ALA A 97 -13.49 -42.89 60.99
N ASP A 98 -13.02 -44.07 60.65
CA ASP A 98 -13.71 -45.26 60.07
C ASP A 98 -14.51 -45.23 58.79
N THR A 99 -14.01 -46.05 57.90
CA THR A 99 -14.55 -46.60 56.65
C THR A 99 -15.92 -47.26 56.80
N PRO A 100 -16.77 -47.18 55.76
CA PRO A 100 -16.97 -48.37 54.96
C PRO A 100 -16.87 -48.17 53.45
N LYS A 101 -16.42 -49.24 52.80
CA LYS A 101 -16.33 -49.44 51.35
C LYS A 101 -17.58 -48.92 50.62
N ALA A 102 -17.40 -47.95 49.75
CA ALA A 102 -18.35 -47.68 48.69
C ALA A 102 -17.76 -48.11 47.34
N GLU A 103 -18.58 -48.79 46.58
CA GLU A 103 -18.39 -49.35 45.25
C GLU A 103 -17.75 -48.33 44.30
N GLN A 104 -16.78 -48.77 43.50
CA GLN A 104 -16.24 -48.02 42.37
C GLN A 104 -17.36 -47.76 41.33
N PRO A 105 -17.53 -46.52 40.88
CA PRO A 105 -18.36 -46.27 39.72
C PRO A 105 -17.69 -46.86 38.49
N PRO A 106 -18.47 -47.35 37.50
CA PRO A 106 -17.94 -47.97 36.32
C PRO A 106 -17.09 -46.98 35.52
N ASP A 107 -15.93 -47.46 35.13
CA ASP A 107 -14.97 -46.79 34.24
C ASP A 107 -15.67 -46.49 32.91
N HIS A 108 -16.16 -45.25 32.75
CA HIS A 108 -16.65 -44.76 31.48
C HIS A 108 -15.45 -44.49 30.58
N ASP A 109 -14.98 -45.57 29.95
CA ASP A 109 -14.08 -45.52 28.80
C ASP A 109 -14.78 -44.71 27.69
N LYS A 110 -14.58 -43.38 27.74
CA LYS A 110 -15.08 -42.45 26.72
C LYS A 110 -14.27 -42.61 25.43
N ASN A 111 -14.46 -43.75 24.79
CA ASN A 111 -13.99 -43.93 23.42
C ASN A 111 -14.87 -42.97 22.54
N PRO A 112 -14.30 -41.90 21.96
CA PRO A 112 -15.10 -40.97 21.17
C PRO A 112 -15.80 -41.70 20.03
N SER A 113 -17.05 -41.33 19.75
CA SER A 113 -17.85 -41.94 18.69
C SER A 113 -17.10 -41.94 17.35
N GLY A 114 -17.37 -42.93 16.48
CA GLY A 114 -16.71 -43.05 15.18
C GLY A 114 -16.71 -41.74 14.37
N ALA A 115 -17.78 -40.94 14.47
CA ALA A 115 -17.89 -39.64 13.84
C ALA A 115 -16.84 -38.61 14.36
N VAL A 116 -16.60 -38.56 15.67
CA VAL A 116 -15.60 -37.67 16.28
C VAL A 116 -14.18 -38.05 15.87
N LYS A 117 -13.90 -39.37 15.71
CA LYS A 117 -12.60 -39.83 15.20
C LYS A 117 -12.39 -39.45 13.75
N ILE A 118 -13.41 -39.46 12.91
CA ILE A 118 -13.35 -39.07 11.50
C ILE A 118 -13.13 -37.54 11.41
N ILE A 119 -13.87 -36.74 12.14
CA ILE A 119 -13.73 -35.27 12.17
C ILE A 119 -12.31 -34.87 12.63
N LEU A 120 -11.82 -35.48 13.70
CA LEU A 120 -10.47 -35.21 14.20
C LEU A 120 -9.39 -35.59 13.18
N SER A 121 -9.58 -36.73 12.45
CA SER A 121 -8.66 -37.14 11.40
C SER A 121 -8.65 -36.16 10.21
N ILE A 122 -9.80 -35.69 9.78
CA ILE A 122 -9.92 -34.69 8.72
C ILE A 122 -9.23 -33.36 9.15
N ALA A 123 -9.47 -32.90 10.37
CA ALA A 123 -8.83 -31.71 10.91
C ALA A 123 -7.29 -31.87 10.96
N CYS A 124 -6.79 -33.01 11.40
CA CYS A 124 -5.35 -33.32 11.41
C CYS A 124 -4.73 -33.32 10.01
N ILE A 125 -5.44 -33.86 9.00
CA ILE A 125 -5.00 -33.85 7.60
C ILE A 125 -4.96 -32.42 7.06
N ALA A 126 -5.99 -31.60 7.33
CA ALA A 126 -6.03 -30.21 6.91
C ALA A 126 -4.87 -29.39 7.51
N VAL A 127 -4.63 -29.51 8.82
CA VAL A 127 -3.48 -28.89 9.49
C VAL A 127 -2.17 -29.36 8.86
N ALA A 128 -2.00 -30.66 8.64
CA ALA A 128 -0.78 -31.21 8.02
C ALA A 128 -0.55 -30.66 6.60
N PHE A 129 -1.61 -30.48 5.82
CA PHE A 129 -1.54 -29.93 4.47
C PHE A 129 -1.14 -28.46 4.45
N VAL A 130 -1.78 -27.62 5.28
CA VAL A 130 -1.45 -26.18 5.40
C VAL A 130 0.02 -25.97 5.81
N GLY A 131 0.49 -26.72 6.81
CA GLY A 131 1.89 -26.62 7.22
C GLY A 131 2.88 -27.13 6.18
N ALA A 132 2.50 -28.12 5.38
CA ALA A 132 3.34 -28.59 4.27
C ALA A 132 3.47 -27.52 3.18
N ILE A 133 2.37 -26.83 2.82
CA ILE A 133 2.40 -25.70 1.87
C ILE A 133 3.31 -24.60 2.40
N PHE A 134 3.15 -24.22 3.68
CA PHE A 134 3.98 -23.15 4.29
C PHE A 134 5.47 -23.49 4.27
N LEU A 135 5.84 -24.72 4.67
CA LEU A 135 7.23 -25.17 4.61
C LEU A 135 7.78 -25.24 3.17
N PHE A 136 6.94 -25.62 2.22
CA PHE A 136 7.31 -25.62 0.81
C PHE A 136 7.57 -24.20 0.28
N SER A 137 6.71 -23.23 0.63
CA SER A 137 6.88 -21.81 0.27
C SER A 137 8.18 -21.24 0.84
N ILE A 138 8.49 -21.51 2.12
CA ILE A 138 9.77 -21.12 2.73
C ILE A 138 10.95 -21.77 2.00
N SER A 139 10.81 -23.01 1.55
CA SER A 139 11.88 -23.73 0.82
C SER A 139 12.17 -23.06 -0.52
N ILE A 140 11.12 -22.68 -1.25
CA ILE A 140 11.26 -21.95 -2.52
C ILE A 140 11.93 -20.58 -2.28
N ALA A 141 11.48 -19.82 -1.28
CA ALA A 141 12.07 -18.52 -0.95
C ALA A 141 13.55 -18.66 -0.58
N ALA A 142 13.89 -19.62 0.27
CA ALA A 142 15.28 -19.87 0.66
C ALA A 142 16.16 -20.30 -0.54
N PHE A 143 15.61 -21.14 -1.44
CA PHE A 143 16.30 -21.53 -2.66
C PHE A 143 16.53 -20.32 -3.60
N SER A 144 15.52 -19.44 -3.74
CA SER A 144 15.65 -18.21 -4.53
C SER A 144 16.74 -17.27 -3.98
N ILE A 145 16.85 -17.15 -2.66
CA ILE A 145 17.92 -16.38 -2.00
C ILE A 145 19.30 -16.98 -2.32
N VAL A 146 19.44 -18.32 -2.30
CA VAL A 146 20.71 -18.99 -2.67
C VAL A 146 21.06 -18.70 -4.13
N VAL A 147 20.11 -18.86 -5.05
CA VAL A 147 20.32 -18.63 -6.48
C VAL A 147 20.71 -17.17 -6.73
N SER A 148 20.00 -16.22 -6.13
CA SER A 148 20.31 -14.79 -6.22
C SER A 148 21.71 -14.48 -5.65
N GLY A 149 22.07 -15.07 -4.52
CA GLY A 149 23.40 -14.92 -3.94
C GLY A 149 24.53 -15.47 -4.84
N ILE A 150 24.32 -16.62 -5.47
CA ILE A 150 25.27 -17.19 -6.43
C ILE A 150 25.39 -16.29 -7.67
N PHE A 151 24.27 -15.80 -8.19
CA PHE A 151 24.26 -14.89 -9.33
C PHE A 151 25.02 -13.59 -9.00
N SER A 152 24.75 -12.99 -7.84
CA SER A 152 25.46 -11.80 -7.36
C SER A 152 26.98 -12.06 -7.19
N PHE A 153 27.35 -13.21 -6.67
CA PHE A 153 28.76 -13.62 -6.56
C PHE A 153 29.45 -13.73 -7.92
N ILE A 154 28.78 -14.32 -8.92
CA ILE A 154 29.35 -14.48 -10.27
C ILE A 154 29.44 -13.12 -10.97
N SER A 155 28.41 -12.29 -10.90
CA SER A 155 28.38 -10.98 -11.55
C SER A 155 29.42 -10.00 -10.97
N ALA A 156 29.80 -10.15 -9.70
CA ALA A 156 30.87 -9.36 -9.10
C ALA A 156 32.20 -9.46 -9.87
N PHE A 157 32.49 -10.59 -10.48
CA PHE A 157 33.75 -10.77 -11.27
C PHE A 157 33.73 -9.92 -12.55
N ALA A 158 32.59 -9.66 -13.15
CA ALA A 158 32.47 -8.81 -14.33
C ALA A 158 32.82 -7.34 -14.00
N LEU A 159 32.60 -6.90 -12.77
CA LEU A 159 32.81 -5.53 -12.31
C LEU A 159 34.24 -5.27 -11.78
N LEU A 160 35.08 -6.29 -11.60
CA LEU A 160 36.39 -6.14 -10.97
C LEU A 160 37.33 -5.18 -11.76
N GLY A 161 37.14 -5.05 -13.07
CA GLY A 161 37.95 -4.18 -13.93
C GLY A 161 37.46 -2.74 -14.04
N THR A 162 36.17 -2.49 -13.79
CA THR A 162 35.52 -1.19 -14.01
C THR A 162 35.08 -0.53 -12.69
N HIS A 163 34.44 -1.29 -11.82
CA HIS A 163 33.84 -0.81 -10.55
C HIS A 163 34.28 -1.68 -9.36
N THR A 164 35.57 -1.61 -9.03
CA THR A 164 36.21 -2.53 -8.05
C THR A 164 35.49 -2.53 -6.70
N ALA A 165 35.11 -1.37 -6.15
CA ALA A 165 34.42 -1.31 -4.84
C ALA A 165 33.02 -1.92 -4.91
N THR A 166 32.25 -1.63 -5.97
CA THR A 166 30.95 -2.23 -6.24
C THR A 166 31.06 -3.75 -6.42
N ALA A 167 32.09 -4.22 -7.13
CA ALA A 167 32.40 -5.64 -7.29
C ALA A 167 32.60 -6.34 -5.94
N PHE A 168 33.38 -5.77 -5.03
CA PHE A 168 33.58 -6.33 -3.70
C PHE A 168 32.31 -6.25 -2.84
N ALA A 169 31.51 -5.18 -2.93
CA ALA A 169 30.24 -5.09 -2.25
C ALA A 169 29.29 -6.19 -2.74
N GLN A 170 29.19 -6.38 -4.06
CA GLN A 170 28.37 -7.41 -4.67
C GLN A 170 28.84 -8.83 -4.34
N LEU A 171 30.15 -9.05 -4.27
CA LEU A 171 30.76 -10.30 -3.82
C LEU A 171 30.36 -10.60 -2.35
N GLY A 172 30.52 -9.61 -1.46
CA GLY A 172 30.15 -9.73 -0.06
C GLY A 172 28.65 -10.03 0.13
N PHE A 173 27.80 -9.32 -0.59
CA PHE A 173 26.36 -9.55 -0.61
C PHE A 173 26.02 -10.96 -1.10
N GLY A 174 26.63 -11.41 -2.20
CA GLY A 174 26.42 -12.75 -2.75
C GLY A 174 26.78 -13.86 -1.77
N ILE A 175 27.93 -13.73 -1.08
CA ILE A 175 28.34 -14.66 -0.03
C ILE A 175 27.33 -14.65 1.13
N ALA A 176 26.91 -13.47 1.60
CA ALA A 176 25.98 -13.34 2.71
C ALA A 176 24.61 -13.95 2.37
N CYS A 177 24.03 -13.64 1.20
CA CYS A 177 22.77 -14.18 0.74
C CYS A 177 22.82 -15.71 0.57
N THR A 178 23.88 -16.22 -0.05
CA THR A 178 24.06 -17.67 -0.20
C THR A 178 24.12 -18.35 1.17
N ALA A 179 24.88 -17.79 2.11
CA ALA A 179 25.03 -18.34 3.46
C ALA A 179 23.70 -18.32 4.24
N ILE A 180 22.92 -17.24 4.19
CA ILE A 180 21.64 -17.14 4.89
C ILE A 180 20.59 -18.09 4.26
N GLY A 181 20.54 -18.16 2.93
CA GLY A 181 19.66 -19.11 2.23
C GLY A 181 19.96 -20.56 2.60
N ILE A 182 21.25 -20.95 2.66
CA ILE A 182 21.68 -22.27 3.13
C ILE A 182 21.28 -22.51 4.58
N LEU A 183 21.45 -21.51 5.47
CA LEU A 183 21.00 -21.59 6.86
C LEU A 183 19.51 -21.90 6.95
N VAL A 184 18.68 -21.17 6.22
CA VAL A 184 17.22 -21.39 6.19
C VAL A 184 16.92 -22.81 5.71
N LEU A 185 17.54 -23.28 4.62
CA LEU A 185 17.35 -24.62 4.07
C LEU A 185 17.73 -25.72 5.10
N ILE A 186 18.76 -25.49 5.92
CA ILE A 186 19.16 -26.43 6.98
C ILE A 186 18.10 -26.48 8.10
N PHE A 187 17.46 -25.37 8.43
CA PHE A 187 16.44 -25.32 9.48
C PHE A 187 15.10 -25.92 9.04
N ILE A 188 14.78 -25.98 7.76
CA ILE A 188 13.50 -26.52 7.25
C ILE A 188 13.26 -27.97 7.72
N PRO A 189 14.17 -28.95 7.57
CA PRO A 189 13.94 -30.30 8.07
C PRO A 189 13.75 -30.37 9.59
N PHE A 190 14.39 -29.47 10.33
CA PHE A 190 14.23 -29.38 11.78
C PHE A 190 12.82 -28.90 12.16
N ILE A 191 12.36 -27.81 11.53
CA ILE A 191 11.00 -27.28 11.72
C ILE A 191 9.96 -28.29 11.26
N ALA A 192 10.17 -28.92 10.09
CA ALA A 192 9.30 -29.97 9.58
C ALA A 192 9.20 -31.16 10.55
N GLY A 193 10.30 -31.54 11.18
CA GLY A 193 10.33 -32.58 12.22
C GLY A 193 9.53 -32.24 13.47
N ILE A 194 9.65 -31.01 13.96
CA ILE A 194 8.85 -30.49 15.09
C ILE A 194 7.37 -30.51 14.69
N TYR A 195 7.05 -29.93 13.54
CA TYR A 195 5.70 -29.83 13.03
C TYR A 195 5.05 -31.22 12.86
N ALA A 196 5.75 -32.14 12.22
CA ALA A 196 5.28 -33.52 12.07
C ALA A 196 5.02 -34.22 13.42
N ASN A 197 5.83 -33.93 14.43
CA ASN A 197 5.62 -34.48 15.78
C ASN A 197 4.42 -33.82 16.49
N VAL A 198 4.17 -32.53 16.27
CA VAL A 198 2.95 -31.86 16.76
C VAL A 198 1.71 -32.48 16.12
N VAL A 199 1.69 -32.63 14.79
CA VAL A 199 0.58 -33.26 14.08
C VAL A 199 0.36 -34.72 14.55
N ARG A 200 1.44 -35.49 14.78
CA ARG A 200 1.34 -36.85 15.34
C ARG A 200 0.71 -36.86 16.73
N ARG A 201 1.11 -35.97 17.61
CA ARG A 201 0.50 -35.82 18.95
C ARG A 201 -0.99 -35.51 18.86
N LEU A 202 -1.39 -34.59 17.97
CA LEU A 202 -2.80 -34.27 17.72
C LEU A 202 -3.56 -35.50 17.23
N CYS A 203 -2.95 -36.32 16.39
CA CYS A 203 -3.51 -37.58 15.90
C CYS A 203 -3.32 -38.77 16.87
N ARG A 204 -2.89 -38.54 18.10
CA ARG A 204 -2.63 -39.58 19.13
C ARG A 204 -1.64 -40.68 18.66
N LYS A 205 -0.68 -40.32 17.80
CA LYS A 205 0.40 -41.20 17.34
C LYS A 205 1.71 -40.87 18.09
N GLU A 206 2.53 -41.89 18.32
CA GLU A 206 3.83 -41.69 18.96
C GLU A 206 4.77 -40.77 18.13
N PRO A 207 5.52 -39.87 18.75
CA PRO A 207 6.49 -39.01 18.06
C PRO A 207 7.64 -39.86 17.49
N LYS A 208 8.12 -39.47 16.30
CA LYS A 208 9.33 -40.10 15.74
C LYS A 208 10.58 -39.68 16.52
N PRO A 209 11.57 -40.58 16.68
CA PRO A 209 12.82 -40.22 17.30
C PRO A 209 13.53 -39.10 16.53
N LYS A 210 14.24 -38.21 17.27
CA LYS A 210 14.98 -37.10 16.68
C LYS A 210 16.10 -37.62 15.77
N ASN A 211 16.14 -37.15 14.55
CA ASN A 211 17.19 -37.50 13.59
C ASN A 211 18.52 -36.89 14.03
N LYS A 212 19.61 -37.69 14.13
CA LYS A 212 20.95 -37.23 14.57
C LYS A 212 21.74 -36.60 13.41
N PHE A 213 21.16 -35.66 12.68
CA PHE A 213 21.88 -34.98 11.63
C PHE A 213 22.94 -34.01 12.21
N LYS A 214 24.18 -34.05 11.66
CA LYS A 214 25.33 -33.24 12.17
C LYS A 214 25.23 -31.78 11.68
N TRP A 215 24.09 -31.15 11.92
CA TRP A 215 23.80 -29.78 11.46
C TRP A 215 24.68 -28.70 12.09
N LYS A 216 25.29 -28.92 13.28
CA LYS A 216 26.08 -27.91 14.00
C LYS A 216 27.28 -27.40 13.19
N LYS A 217 28.02 -28.30 12.50
CA LYS A 217 29.17 -27.88 11.68
C LYS A 217 28.72 -27.07 10.46
N LEU A 218 27.67 -27.50 9.78
CA LEU A 218 27.15 -26.84 8.59
C LEU A 218 26.56 -25.47 8.91
N CYS A 219 25.80 -25.36 10.02
CA CYS A 219 25.34 -24.05 10.53
C CYS A 219 26.51 -23.15 10.91
N GLY A 220 27.54 -23.65 11.57
CA GLY A 220 28.71 -22.89 11.91
C GLY A 220 29.42 -22.33 10.68
N THR A 221 29.61 -23.14 9.65
CA THR A 221 30.22 -22.68 8.37
C THR A 221 29.35 -21.62 7.69
N ALA A 222 28.04 -21.81 7.64
CA ALA A 222 27.13 -20.83 7.04
C ALA A 222 27.10 -19.51 7.83
N VAL A 223 27.12 -19.55 9.17
CA VAL A 223 27.21 -18.33 9.99
C VAL A 223 28.53 -17.59 9.74
N VAL A 224 29.65 -18.31 9.69
CA VAL A 224 30.95 -17.70 9.36
C VAL A 224 30.91 -17.08 7.97
N GLY A 225 30.36 -17.77 6.96
CA GLY A 225 30.18 -17.25 5.61
C GLY A 225 29.31 -15.99 5.58
N PHE A 226 28.21 -15.97 6.33
CA PHE A 226 27.35 -14.79 6.44
C PHE A 226 28.09 -13.59 7.04
N VAL A 227 28.76 -13.77 8.18
CA VAL A 227 29.53 -12.70 8.83
C VAL A 227 30.64 -12.20 7.93
N ALA A 228 31.38 -13.10 7.25
CA ALA A 228 32.42 -12.72 6.31
C ALA A 228 31.86 -11.95 5.11
N GLY A 229 30.74 -12.39 4.54
CA GLY A 229 30.07 -11.70 3.43
C GLY A 229 29.60 -10.30 3.83
N VAL A 230 28.97 -10.15 4.98
CA VAL A 230 28.57 -8.84 5.52
C VAL A 230 29.79 -7.94 5.77
N ALA A 231 30.87 -8.47 6.33
CA ALA A 231 32.09 -7.69 6.55
C ALA A 231 32.69 -7.17 5.24
N VAL A 232 32.77 -8.02 4.22
CA VAL A 232 33.25 -7.61 2.88
C VAL A 232 32.35 -6.54 2.27
N PHE A 233 31.02 -6.72 2.36
CA PHE A 233 30.04 -5.75 1.89
C PHE A 233 30.22 -4.38 2.59
N VAL A 234 30.26 -4.37 3.90
CA VAL A 234 30.37 -3.13 4.71
C VAL A 234 31.70 -2.43 4.43
N CYS A 235 32.81 -3.17 4.34
CA CYS A 235 34.10 -2.58 4.01
C CYS A 235 34.12 -1.97 2.61
N ALA A 236 33.57 -2.66 1.62
CA ALA A 236 33.49 -2.16 0.26
C ALA A 236 32.54 -0.95 0.13
N PHE A 237 31.39 -1.00 0.79
CA PHE A 237 30.44 0.13 0.84
C PHE A 237 31.04 1.33 1.57
N GLY A 238 31.79 1.11 2.66
CA GLY A 238 32.55 2.16 3.34
C GLY A 238 33.64 2.78 2.47
N ALA A 239 34.29 2.01 1.59
CA ALA A 239 35.33 2.50 0.67
C ALA A 239 34.77 3.51 -0.36
N ILE A 240 33.48 3.44 -0.69
CA ILE A 240 32.77 4.42 -1.54
C ILE A 240 32.02 5.48 -0.72
N GLY A 241 32.32 5.61 0.56
CA GLY A 241 31.72 6.63 1.44
C GLY A 241 30.27 6.38 1.83
N PHE A 242 29.82 5.13 1.80
CA PHE A 242 28.42 4.73 2.01
C PHE A 242 27.46 5.41 1.01
N ASP A 243 27.95 5.70 -0.19
CA ASP A 243 27.15 6.30 -1.25
C ASP A 243 26.37 5.22 -2.02
N GLY A 244 25.04 5.24 -1.89
CA GLY A 244 24.16 4.29 -2.55
C GLY A 244 24.16 4.42 -4.08
N ASN A 245 24.34 5.64 -4.61
CA ASN A 245 24.38 5.86 -6.06
C ASN A 245 25.64 5.23 -6.67
N ARG A 246 26.79 5.39 -6.00
CA ARG A 246 28.03 4.71 -6.39
C ARG A 246 27.93 3.19 -6.29
N LEU A 247 27.25 2.70 -5.24
CA LEU A 247 27.02 1.27 -5.09
C LEU A 247 26.14 0.71 -6.21
N ALA A 248 25.15 1.49 -6.65
CA ALA A 248 24.27 1.15 -7.77
C ALA A 248 24.88 1.44 -9.15
N GLY A 249 26.11 1.98 -9.22
CA GLY A 249 26.77 2.31 -10.48
C GLY A 249 26.24 3.54 -11.19
N TYR A 250 25.48 4.39 -10.50
CA TYR A 250 24.84 5.58 -11.08
C TYR A 250 25.77 6.80 -11.17
N ASP A 251 27.01 6.70 -10.69
CA ASP A 251 28.01 7.76 -10.78
C ASP A 251 28.54 8.01 -12.20
N ASN A 252 28.29 7.09 -13.15
CA ASN A 252 28.67 7.20 -14.56
C ASN A 252 27.51 7.58 -15.48
N MET A 253 26.38 8.01 -14.92
CA MET A 253 25.28 8.48 -15.75
C MET A 253 25.54 9.87 -16.31
N VAL A 254 25.04 10.09 -17.52
CA VAL A 254 25.07 11.36 -18.22
C VAL A 254 23.66 11.87 -18.44
N VAL A 255 23.50 13.18 -18.48
CA VAL A 255 22.24 13.80 -18.90
C VAL A 255 22.17 13.74 -20.42
N ARG A 256 21.13 13.14 -20.94
CA ARG A 256 20.79 13.15 -22.37
C ARG A 256 19.63 14.08 -22.63
N VAL A 257 19.66 14.70 -23.79
CA VAL A 257 18.61 15.58 -24.27
C VAL A 257 18.04 15.00 -25.58
N ALA A 258 16.75 14.74 -25.59
CA ALA A 258 16.00 14.37 -26.77
C ALA A 258 15.13 15.55 -27.18
N GLU A 259 15.23 15.99 -28.41
CA GLU A 259 14.47 17.12 -28.94
C GLU A 259 13.34 16.62 -29.85
N ALA A 260 12.24 17.37 -29.91
CA ALA A 260 11.12 17.14 -30.79
C ALA A 260 10.72 18.42 -31.51
N GLU A 261 10.24 18.28 -32.74
CA GLU A 261 9.60 19.37 -33.47
C GLU A 261 8.24 19.70 -32.83
N ILE A 262 7.84 20.96 -32.90
CA ILE A 262 6.52 21.40 -32.43
C ILE A 262 5.47 20.81 -33.38
N PRO A 263 4.57 19.94 -32.89
CA PRO A 263 3.54 19.34 -33.72
C PRO A 263 2.43 20.35 -34.05
N ALA A 264 1.68 20.08 -35.11
CA ALA A 264 0.53 20.91 -35.47
C ALA A 264 -0.66 20.68 -34.54
N ASP A 265 -0.94 19.42 -34.17
CA ASP A 265 -2.18 19.04 -33.49
C ASP A 265 -1.95 18.44 -32.11
N ALA A 266 -0.98 17.53 -31.94
CA ALA A 266 -0.76 16.82 -30.70
C ALA A 266 0.70 16.39 -30.51
N PHE A 267 1.18 16.47 -29.29
CA PHE A 267 2.44 15.91 -28.81
C PHE A 267 2.16 14.77 -27.83
N SER A 268 2.87 13.66 -27.98
CA SER A 268 2.81 12.55 -27.02
C SER A 268 4.21 12.11 -26.56
N LEU A 269 4.34 11.80 -25.27
CA LEU A 269 5.49 11.10 -24.70
C LEU A 269 5.05 9.74 -24.17
N VAL A 270 5.68 8.69 -24.66
CA VAL A 270 5.44 7.30 -24.23
C VAL A 270 6.72 6.73 -23.63
N SER A 271 6.67 6.24 -22.40
CA SER A 271 7.82 5.66 -21.73
C SER A 271 7.42 4.55 -20.76
N ASP A 272 8.35 3.62 -20.50
CA ASP A 272 8.12 2.51 -19.57
C ASP A 272 8.33 2.95 -18.11
N ASN A 273 9.43 3.67 -17.81
CA ASN A 273 9.83 3.98 -16.43
C ASN A 273 10.42 5.39 -16.35
N LEU A 274 9.63 6.38 -16.00
CA LEU A 274 10.08 7.76 -15.79
C LEU A 274 9.39 8.41 -14.59
N ASP A 275 10.17 9.03 -13.73
CA ASP A 275 9.68 10.06 -12.81
C ASP A 275 9.74 11.41 -13.54
N LEU A 276 8.61 11.84 -14.08
CA LEU A 276 8.52 12.92 -15.02
C LEU A 276 8.08 14.23 -14.34
N ASP A 277 8.95 15.22 -14.38
CA ASP A 277 8.61 16.61 -14.11
C ASP A 277 8.34 17.33 -15.46
N VAL A 278 7.28 18.12 -15.55
CA VAL A 278 6.99 18.91 -16.77
C VAL A 278 7.15 20.39 -16.46
N LYS A 279 7.86 21.11 -17.33
CA LYS A 279 8.20 22.54 -17.15
C LYS A 279 8.08 23.31 -18.46
N TYR A 280 7.97 24.62 -18.36
CA TYR A 280 8.12 25.46 -19.55
C TYR A 280 9.58 25.51 -20.02
N SER A 281 9.77 25.47 -21.33
CA SER A 281 11.08 25.75 -21.93
C SER A 281 11.30 27.27 -22.02
N ASP A 282 12.56 27.68 -21.88
CA ASP A 282 12.94 29.11 -22.01
C ASP A 282 13.09 29.53 -23.49
N ASP A 283 13.38 28.60 -24.36
CA ASP A 283 13.62 28.79 -25.80
C ASP A 283 12.45 28.40 -26.70
N GLY A 284 11.36 27.90 -26.09
CA GLY A 284 10.16 27.46 -26.81
C GLY A 284 10.28 26.09 -27.49
N ALA A 285 11.38 25.38 -27.32
CA ALA A 285 11.56 24.04 -27.90
C ALA A 285 10.91 22.95 -27.00
N ILE A 286 10.51 21.84 -27.62
CA ILE A 286 10.11 20.61 -26.93
C ILE A 286 11.37 19.77 -26.73
N ARG A 287 11.71 19.46 -25.50
CA ARG A 287 12.84 18.58 -25.20
C ARG A 287 12.61 17.78 -23.91
N LEU A 288 13.13 16.56 -23.92
CA LEU A 288 13.16 15.66 -22.77
C LEU A 288 14.60 15.52 -22.30
N GLU A 289 14.88 15.98 -21.07
CA GLU A 289 16.13 15.72 -20.37
C GLU A 289 15.97 14.49 -19.48
N TYR A 290 16.84 13.51 -19.60
CA TYR A 290 16.79 12.28 -18.83
C TYR A 290 18.18 11.74 -18.52
N MET A 291 18.29 10.96 -17.45
CA MET A 291 19.54 10.31 -17.08
C MET A 291 19.71 9.00 -17.84
N ASP A 292 20.93 8.72 -18.29
CA ASP A 292 21.26 7.54 -19.06
C ASP A 292 22.73 7.14 -18.93
N PHE A 293 23.07 5.91 -19.29
CA PHE A 293 24.46 5.49 -19.44
C PHE A 293 24.99 5.82 -20.83
N ASP A 294 26.23 6.34 -20.91
CA ASP A 294 26.78 6.81 -22.19
C ASP A 294 27.02 5.67 -23.17
N ASP A 295 27.44 4.53 -22.68
CA ASP A 295 27.77 3.33 -23.48
C ASP A 295 26.56 2.41 -23.74
N GLU A 296 25.44 2.59 -23.05
CA GLU A 296 24.20 1.83 -23.23
C GLU A 296 22.98 2.75 -23.16
N PRO A 297 22.71 3.54 -24.21
CA PRO A 297 21.60 4.48 -24.20
C PRO A 297 20.23 3.77 -24.27
N LYS A 298 19.23 4.36 -23.60
CA LYS A 298 17.83 3.99 -23.76
C LYS A 298 17.40 4.14 -25.21
N ASN A 299 16.43 3.34 -25.62
CA ASN A 299 15.91 3.42 -26.99
C ASN A 299 15.00 4.65 -27.13
N TYR A 300 15.46 5.62 -27.91
CA TYR A 300 14.72 6.83 -28.23
C TYR A 300 14.26 6.82 -29.68
N SER A 301 13.04 7.26 -29.93
CA SER A 301 12.51 7.58 -31.25
C SER A 301 11.52 8.73 -31.18
N TYR A 302 11.44 9.50 -32.25
CA TYR A 302 10.42 10.54 -32.43
C TYR A 302 9.81 10.40 -33.83
N GLU A 303 8.51 10.14 -33.89
CA GLU A 303 7.76 9.99 -35.13
C GLU A 303 6.33 10.49 -34.98
N ASN A 304 5.84 11.28 -35.94
CA ASN A 304 4.46 11.74 -36.02
C ASN A 304 3.95 12.42 -34.71
N GLY A 305 4.75 13.28 -34.11
CA GLY A 305 4.39 13.95 -32.85
C GLY A 305 4.55 13.11 -31.59
N THR A 306 4.97 11.84 -31.72
CA THR A 306 5.15 10.93 -30.61
C THR A 306 6.63 10.70 -30.30
N MET A 307 7.05 11.08 -29.11
CA MET A 307 8.35 10.79 -28.52
C MET A 307 8.24 9.50 -27.72
N GLN A 308 9.09 8.53 -28.01
CA GLN A 308 9.16 7.27 -27.26
C GLN A 308 10.53 7.13 -26.63
N LEU A 309 10.54 6.88 -25.33
CA LEU A 309 11.73 6.54 -24.57
C LEU A 309 11.52 5.20 -23.87
N LYS A 310 12.10 4.14 -24.39
CA LYS A 310 11.93 2.78 -23.86
C LYS A 310 13.13 2.35 -23.04
N SER A 311 12.86 1.70 -21.93
CA SER A 311 13.85 1.01 -21.12
C SER A 311 14.56 -0.08 -21.93
N HIS A 312 15.69 -0.53 -21.43
CA HIS A 312 16.39 -1.65 -22.01
C HIS A 312 15.54 -2.92 -21.98
N SER A 313 15.73 -3.79 -22.98
CA SER A 313 15.18 -5.13 -22.95
C SER A 313 15.68 -5.93 -21.74
N LEU A 314 15.08 -7.10 -21.46
CA LEU A 314 15.56 -7.97 -20.38
C LEU A 314 17.07 -8.25 -20.47
N PHE A 315 17.60 -8.46 -21.67
CA PHE A 315 19.03 -8.66 -21.91
C PHE A 315 19.83 -7.37 -21.72
N GLY A 316 19.29 -6.20 -22.11
CA GLY A 316 19.89 -4.90 -21.84
C GLY A 316 19.96 -4.61 -20.35
N ASN A 317 18.92 -4.90 -19.58
CA ASN A 317 18.93 -4.77 -18.12
C ASN A 317 19.97 -5.70 -17.46
N LEU A 318 20.14 -6.92 -17.97
CA LEU A 318 21.23 -7.81 -17.54
C LEU A 318 22.61 -7.22 -17.87
N SER A 319 22.77 -6.60 -19.04
CA SER A 319 24.00 -5.91 -19.42
C SER A 319 24.31 -4.77 -18.45
N LEU A 320 23.35 -3.93 -18.09
CA LEU A 320 23.52 -2.87 -17.10
C LEU A 320 23.96 -3.42 -15.73
N ILE A 321 23.38 -4.53 -15.27
CA ILE A 321 23.82 -5.21 -14.05
C ILE A 321 25.28 -5.65 -14.14
N TRP A 322 25.69 -6.21 -15.28
CA TRP A 322 27.05 -6.74 -15.49
C TRP A 322 28.09 -5.65 -15.68
N LYS A 323 27.75 -4.56 -16.38
CA LYS A 323 28.71 -3.49 -16.70
C LYS A 323 28.79 -2.41 -15.63
N HIS A 324 27.64 -2.02 -15.05
CA HIS A 324 27.54 -0.87 -14.16
C HIS A 324 27.20 -1.24 -12.71
N GLY A 325 26.91 -2.51 -12.41
CA GLY A 325 26.63 -2.94 -11.05
C GLY A 325 25.26 -2.50 -10.52
N VAL A 326 24.31 -2.18 -11.39
CA VAL A 326 22.93 -1.70 -11.06
C VAL A 326 22.10 -2.75 -10.27
N PHE A 327 22.77 -3.63 -9.52
CA PHE A 327 22.10 -4.66 -8.71
C PHE A 327 21.52 -4.10 -7.41
N PHE A 328 22.08 -3.03 -6.90
CA PHE A 328 21.66 -2.39 -5.66
C PHE A 328 20.96 -1.07 -5.97
N SER A 329 19.68 -1.12 -6.27
CA SER A 329 18.85 0.10 -6.34
C SER A 329 18.54 0.58 -4.90
N VAL A 330 19.58 1.01 -4.19
CA VAL A 330 19.47 1.57 -2.84
C VAL A 330 19.87 3.03 -2.90
N GLY A 331 18.93 3.91 -3.17
CA GLY A 331 19.22 5.34 -3.23
C GLY A 331 18.19 6.08 -4.08
N SER A 332 18.47 7.35 -4.37
CA SER A 332 17.62 8.15 -5.24
C SER A 332 17.50 7.49 -6.61
N ASN A 333 16.28 7.32 -7.10
CA ASN A 333 16.03 6.78 -8.44
C ASN A 333 16.38 7.78 -9.55
N ASP A 334 17.55 8.41 -9.49
CA ASP A 334 17.96 9.45 -10.44
C ASP A 334 17.98 8.93 -11.89
N TYR A 335 18.20 7.61 -12.07
CA TYR A 335 18.13 6.97 -13.38
C TYR A 335 16.77 7.08 -14.06
N TYR A 336 15.68 7.20 -13.28
CA TYR A 336 14.34 7.34 -13.81
C TYR A 336 13.86 8.79 -13.88
N LYS A 337 14.60 9.75 -13.32
CA LYS A 337 14.25 11.16 -13.39
C LYS A 337 14.36 11.70 -14.80
N ALA A 338 13.31 12.40 -15.21
CA ALA A 338 13.28 13.11 -16.47
C ALA A 338 12.53 14.44 -16.31
N THR A 339 12.92 15.42 -17.12
CA THR A 339 12.21 16.69 -17.22
C THR A 339 11.79 16.90 -18.67
N LEU A 340 10.49 17.01 -18.90
CA LEU A 340 9.94 17.40 -20.18
C LEU A 340 9.76 18.93 -20.20
N TYR A 341 10.41 19.57 -21.14
CA TYR A 341 10.24 20.99 -21.38
C TYR A 341 9.28 21.21 -22.55
N LEU A 342 8.28 22.06 -22.35
CA LEU A 342 7.28 22.43 -23.35
C LEU A 342 7.28 23.95 -23.56
N PRO A 343 6.91 24.45 -24.76
CA PRO A 343 6.81 25.87 -24.99
C PRO A 343 5.79 26.55 -24.05
N LYS A 344 5.95 27.85 -23.78
CA LYS A 344 5.01 28.59 -22.93
C LYS A 344 3.63 28.72 -23.53
N GLU A 345 3.55 28.80 -24.84
CA GLU A 345 2.29 28.81 -25.59
C GLU A 345 2.08 27.44 -26.21
N ILE A 346 1.35 26.57 -25.51
CA ILE A 346 1.02 25.23 -25.96
C ILE A 346 -0.27 25.32 -26.80
N GLY A 347 -0.13 25.27 -28.13
CA GLY A 347 -1.25 25.35 -29.08
C GLY A 347 -1.73 23.96 -29.57
N PHE A 348 -1.33 22.88 -28.91
CA PHE A 348 -1.61 21.50 -29.29
C PHE A 348 -1.96 20.68 -28.05
N ASP A 349 -2.56 19.50 -28.28
CA ASP A 349 -2.86 18.56 -27.20
C ASP A 349 -1.59 17.87 -26.70
N VAL A 350 -1.52 17.61 -25.39
CA VAL A 350 -0.39 16.93 -24.76
C VAL A 350 -0.84 15.61 -24.15
N GLY A 351 -0.21 14.52 -24.60
CA GLY A 351 -0.39 13.16 -24.07
C GLY A 351 0.87 12.67 -23.38
N LEU A 352 0.75 12.17 -22.15
CA LEU A 352 1.86 11.53 -21.41
C LEU A 352 1.41 10.13 -20.98
N GLU A 353 2.12 9.11 -21.45
CA GLU A 353 1.83 7.71 -21.16
C GLU A 353 3.06 7.04 -20.57
N LEU A 354 2.96 6.62 -19.31
CA LEU A 354 4.04 5.97 -18.57
C LEU A 354 3.56 4.63 -18.03
N SER A 355 4.36 3.56 -18.14
CA SER A 355 4.01 2.31 -17.43
C SER A 355 4.31 2.44 -15.93
N ASN A 356 5.46 3.04 -15.57
CA ASN A 356 5.83 3.22 -14.17
C ASN A 356 6.45 4.59 -13.94
N GLY A 357 6.18 5.17 -12.78
CA GLY A 357 6.75 6.43 -12.36
C GLY A 357 5.71 7.55 -12.22
N LYS A 358 6.08 8.59 -11.53
CA LYS A 358 5.17 9.70 -11.26
C LYS A 358 5.15 10.69 -12.42
N ILE A 359 4.03 11.40 -12.56
CA ILE A 359 3.90 12.60 -13.39
C ILE A 359 3.65 13.78 -12.46
N ASP A 360 4.51 14.80 -12.52
CA ASP A 360 4.40 16.02 -11.71
C ASP A 360 4.36 17.27 -12.63
N ILE A 361 3.22 17.96 -12.65
CA ILE A 361 3.01 19.14 -13.48
C ILE A 361 2.57 20.30 -12.59
N ARG A 362 3.30 21.41 -12.67
CA ARG A 362 3.00 22.58 -11.84
C ARG A 362 3.04 23.87 -12.62
N SER A 363 2.02 24.70 -12.42
CA SER A 363 1.93 26.06 -12.96
C SER A 363 2.08 26.13 -14.49
N MET A 364 1.24 25.32 -15.19
CA MET A 364 1.24 25.23 -16.65
C MET A 364 -0.18 25.31 -17.19
N ASP A 365 -0.30 25.77 -18.42
CA ASP A 365 -1.55 25.90 -19.17
C ASP A 365 -1.51 24.99 -20.40
N PHE A 366 -2.64 24.33 -20.73
CA PHE A 366 -2.76 23.37 -21.82
C PHE A 366 -4.02 23.64 -22.66
N VAL A 367 -4.04 23.18 -23.90
CA VAL A 367 -5.27 22.98 -24.67
C VAL A 367 -5.94 21.72 -24.14
N GLY A 368 -5.52 20.54 -24.57
CA GLY A 368 -5.92 19.27 -24.00
C GLY A 368 -4.75 18.61 -23.27
N LEU A 369 -5.05 17.98 -22.14
CA LEU A 369 -4.06 17.23 -21.36
C LEU A 369 -4.59 15.83 -21.07
N THR A 370 -3.87 14.83 -21.57
CA THR A 370 -4.18 13.41 -21.32
C THR A 370 -2.99 12.75 -20.65
N LEU A 371 -3.21 12.18 -19.47
CA LEU A 371 -2.17 11.52 -18.66
C LEU A 371 -2.59 10.09 -18.37
N SER A 372 -1.69 9.15 -18.62
CA SER A 372 -1.89 7.74 -18.29
C SER A 372 -0.66 7.15 -17.63
N THR A 373 -0.85 6.39 -16.55
CA THR A 373 0.22 5.61 -15.94
C THR A 373 -0.33 4.33 -15.32
N ASP A 374 0.39 3.21 -15.44
CA ASP A 374 -0.06 1.96 -14.81
C ASP A 374 0.28 1.96 -13.31
N ASN A 375 1.51 2.33 -12.93
CA ASN A 375 2.01 2.22 -11.55
C ASN A 375 2.65 3.52 -11.05
N GLY A 376 2.00 4.64 -11.25
CA GLY A 376 2.53 5.92 -10.84
C GLY A 376 1.48 6.89 -10.30
N ALA A 377 1.93 7.79 -9.46
CA ALA A 377 1.08 8.87 -8.97
C ALA A 377 1.10 10.06 -9.95
N VAL A 378 -0.03 10.74 -10.09
CA VAL A 378 -0.18 11.93 -10.92
C VAL A 378 -0.46 13.14 -10.03
N PHE A 379 0.40 14.14 -10.11
CA PHE A 379 0.29 15.40 -9.36
C PHE A 379 0.15 16.57 -10.34
N LEU A 380 -0.98 17.24 -10.28
CA LEU A 380 -1.26 18.43 -11.08
C LEU A 380 -1.61 19.57 -10.14
N LYS A 381 -0.86 20.68 -10.24
CA LYS A 381 -1.07 21.82 -9.37
C LYS A 381 -0.99 23.15 -10.12
N ASN A 382 -1.93 24.06 -9.85
CA ASN A 382 -1.99 25.41 -10.42
C ASN A 382 -1.97 25.39 -11.95
N PHE A 383 -2.93 24.76 -12.59
CA PHE A 383 -2.97 24.60 -14.03
C PHE A 383 -4.31 25.02 -14.63
N ARG A 384 -4.29 25.35 -15.92
CA ARG A 384 -5.48 25.55 -16.74
C ARG A 384 -5.44 24.64 -17.94
N ALA A 385 -6.63 24.20 -18.37
CA ALA A 385 -6.79 23.39 -19.58
C ALA A 385 -8.17 23.60 -20.19
N GLN A 386 -8.33 23.25 -21.46
CA GLN A 386 -9.67 23.13 -22.03
C GLN A 386 -10.29 21.80 -21.57
N ASN A 387 -9.54 20.70 -21.70
CA ASN A 387 -9.94 19.36 -21.26
C ASN A 387 -8.82 18.67 -20.49
N LEU A 388 -9.19 17.88 -19.48
CA LEU A 388 -8.26 17.06 -18.71
C LEU A 388 -8.77 15.62 -18.62
N SER A 389 -7.92 14.66 -19.00
CA SER A 389 -8.13 13.24 -18.79
C SER A 389 -6.94 12.63 -18.05
N VAL A 390 -7.18 11.97 -16.92
CA VAL A 390 -6.14 11.30 -16.13
C VAL A 390 -6.58 9.87 -15.83
N SER A 391 -5.71 8.91 -16.11
CA SER A 391 -5.92 7.49 -15.81
C SER A 391 -4.73 6.88 -15.09
N THR A 392 -4.97 6.08 -14.05
CA THR A 392 -3.93 5.28 -13.40
C THR A 392 -4.49 3.95 -12.89
N ASP A 393 -3.68 2.90 -12.94
CA ASP A 393 -4.11 1.62 -12.34
C ASP A 393 -3.74 1.55 -10.84
N ASN A 394 -2.51 1.86 -10.46
CA ASN A 394 -2.02 1.65 -9.11
C ASN A 394 -1.40 2.92 -8.46
N GLY A 395 -1.85 4.08 -8.87
CA GLY A 395 -1.35 5.34 -8.33
C GLY A 395 -2.45 6.25 -7.80
N ALA A 396 -2.08 7.18 -6.96
CA ALA A 396 -2.98 8.24 -6.54
C ALA A 396 -2.98 9.38 -7.58
N VAL A 397 -4.15 9.99 -7.78
CA VAL A 397 -4.28 11.21 -8.59
C VAL A 397 -4.62 12.37 -7.67
N MET A 398 -3.81 13.43 -7.74
CA MET A 398 -4.02 14.65 -6.97
C MET A 398 -4.08 15.86 -7.90
N LEU A 399 -5.23 16.53 -7.94
CA LEU A 399 -5.45 17.79 -8.63
C LEU A 399 -5.62 18.90 -7.60
N GLU A 400 -4.87 19.99 -7.73
CA GLU A 400 -4.96 21.15 -6.84
C GLU A 400 -4.96 22.44 -7.65
N ASN A 401 -5.95 23.30 -7.41
CA ASN A 401 -6.10 24.61 -8.04
C ASN A 401 -6.13 24.52 -9.58
N ALA A 402 -7.18 23.95 -10.11
CA ALA A 402 -7.39 23.76 -11.54
C ALA A 402 -8.59 24.56 -12.05
N ASP A 403 -8.40 25.21 -13.21
CA ASP A 403 -9.45 25.87 -13.96
C ASP A 403 -9.53 25.21 -15.36
N VAL A 404 -10.54 24.38 -15.56
CA VAL A 404 -10.73 23.60 -16.79
C VAL A 404 -12.02 24.03 -17.47
N GLN A 405 -11.94 24.41 -18.74
CA GLN A 405 -13.10 25.01 -19.41
C GLN A 405 -14.24 24.01 -19.62
N GLU A 406 -13.93 22.78 -20.03
CA GLU A 406 -14.94 21.78 -20.38
C GLU A 406 -14.98 20.63 -19.37
N THR A 407 -14.11 19.65 -19.49
CA THR A 407 -14.21 18.40 -18.72
C THR A 407 -12.96 18.06 -17.93
N VAL A 408 -13.17 17.61 -16.70
CA VAL A 408 -12.18 16.92 -15.88
C VAL A 408 -12.64 15.48 -15.71
N SER A 409 -11.87 14.53 -16.22
CA SER A 409 -12.10 13.10 -16.06
C SER A 409 -10.89 12.44 -15.41
N VAL A 410 -11.08 11.89 -14.21
CA VAL A 410 -10.02 11.20 -13.46
C VAL A 410 -10.49 9.80 -13.10
N THR A 411 -9.71 8.80 -13.50
CA THR A 411 -9.97 7.39 -13.18
C THR A 411 -8.77 6.75 -12.52
N ALA A 412 -9.02 5.94 -11.49
CA ALA A 412 -8.01 5.13 -10.84
C ALA A 412 -8.55 3.73 -10.56
N THR A 413 -7.73 2.69 -10.59
CA THR A 413 -8.16 1.35 -10.18
C THR A 413 -7.89 1.14 -8.69
N ASN A 414 -6.64 1.29 -8.23
CA ASN A 414 -6.25 1.02 -6.86
C ASN A 414 -5.74 2.26 -6.10
N GLY A 415 -5.86 3.42 -6.69
CA GLY A 415 -5.41 4.67 -6.09
C GLY A 415 -6.54 5.57 -5.61
N ALA A 416 -6.23 6.50 -4.74
CA ALA A 416 -7.16 7.54 -4.35
C ALA A 416 -7.23 8.63 -5.42
N VAL A 417 -8.42 9.18 -5.64
CA VAL A 417 -8.66 10.37 -6.46
C VAL A 417 -8.93 11.55 -5.52
N SER A 418 -8.10 12.58 -5.58
CA SER A 418 -8.23 13.78 -4.76
C SER A 418 -8.24 15.02 -5.65
N MET A 419 -9.29 15.82 -5.56
CA MET A 419 -9.45 17.07 -6.29
C MET A 419 -9.75 18.20 -5.30
N LYS A 420 -8.93 19.25 -5.36
CA LYS A 420 -9.06 20.41 -4.48
C LYS A 420 -9.06 21.70 -5.28
N ASN A 421 -10.03 22.57 -5.04
CA ASN A 421 -10.20 23.84 -5.75
C ASN A 421 -10.20 23.62 -7.28
N VAL A 422 -11.04 22.72 -7.78
CA VAL A 422 -11.19 22.43 -9.21
C VAL A 422 -12.50 23.02 -9.72
N GLU A 423 -12.41 23.81 -10.79
CA GLU A 423 -13.56 24.38 -11.49
C GLU A 423 -13.59 23.85 -12.94
N ALA A 424 -14.76 23.39 -13.41
CA ALA A 424 -14.97 22.88 -14.76
C ALA A 424 -16.45 22.93 -15.16
N ALA A 425 -16.79 22.67 -16.43
CA ALA A 425 -18.19 22.44 -16.80
C ALA A 425 -18.67 21.08 -16.28
N ALA A 426 -17.82 20.04 -16.33
CA ALA A 426 -18.11 18.74 -15.74
C ALA A 426 -16.87 18.15 -15.05
N ILE A 427 -17.08 17.54 -13.87
CA ILE A 427 -16.05 16.85 -13.08
C ILE A 427 -16.46 15.41 -12.84
N THR A 428 -15.60 14.48 -13.23
CA THR A 428 -15.74 13.05 -12.96
C THR A 428 -14.51 12.55 -12.21
N GLY A 429 -14.72 11.96 -11.02
CA GLY A 429 -13.69 11.31 -10.23
C GLY A 429 -14.11 9.88 -9.88
N GLU A 430 -13.50 8.88 -10.53
CA GLU A 430 -13.84 7.48 -10.32
C GLU A 430 -12.63 6.69 -9.82
N THR A 431 -12.85 5.79 -8.87
CA THR A 431 -11.85 4.81 -8.46
C THR A 431 -12.52 3.49 -8.11
N THR A 432 -11.78 2.38 -8.15
CA THR A 432 -12.33 1.09 -7.73
C THR A 432 -12.04 0.81 -6.26
N ASN A 433 -10.78 0.90 -5.83
CA ASN A 433 -10.37 0.51 -4.48
C ASN A 433 -9.85 1.68 -3.61
N GLY A 434 -9.87 2.88 -4.15
CA GLY A 434 -9.45 4.08 -3.45
C GLY A 434 -10.61 4.94 -2.94
N ALA A 435 -10.30 5.97 -2.18
CA ALA A 435 -11.27 6.99 -1.83
C ALA A 435 -11.37 8.06 -2.93
N ALA A 436 -12.58 8.57 -3.18
CA ALA A 436 -12.80 9.75 -4.01
C ALA A 436 -13.04 10.96 -3.09
N ARG A 437 -12.14 11.95 -3.15
CA ARG A 437 -12.20 13.17 -2.34
C ARG A 437 -12.31 14.41 -3.22
N LEU A 438 -13.35 15.20 -3.01
CA LEU A 438 -13.56 16.48 -3.70
C LEU A 438 -13.69 17.59 -2.67
N GLU A 439 -12.78 18.57 -2.69
CA GLU A 439 -12.78 19.72 -1.79
C GLU A 439 -12.92 21.00 -2.60
N LYS A 440 -13.93 21.82 -2.32
CA LYS A 440 -14.19 23.11 -3.00
C LYS A 440 -14.20 23.00 -4.52
N CYS A 441 -14.77 21.90 -5.04
CA CYS A 441 -14.93 21.69 -6.46
C CYS A 441 -16.24 22.31 -6.95
N LYS A 442 -16.23 22.88 -8.15
CA LYS A 442 -17.38 23.55 -8.75
C LYS A 442 -17.56 23.15 -10.21
N ALA A 443 -18.73 22.63 -10.55
CA ALA A 443 -19.10 22.30 -11.93
C ALA A 443 -20.62 22.24 -12.10
N ALA A 444 -21.13 22.30 -13.33
CA ALA A 444 -22.53 22.04 -13.58
C ALA A 444 -22.87 20.57 -13.25
N LYS A 445 -21.97 19.62 -13.61
CA LYS A 445 -22.11 18.19 -13.31
C LYS A 445 -20.91 17.68 -12.54
N ILE A 446 -21.18 16.94 -11.46
CA ILE A 446 -20.13 16.32 -10.63
C ILE A 446 -20.49 14.86 -10.38
N LEU A 447 -19.60 13.97 -10.75
CA LEU A 447 -19.67 12.55 -10.41
C LEU A 447 -18.45 12.17 -9.56
N ALA A 448 -18.69 11.71 -8.34
CA ALA A 448 -17.67 11.07 -7.52
C ALA A 448 -18.09 9.63 -7.22
N LYS A 449 -17.30 8.66 -7.69
CA LYS A 449 -17.67 7.26 -7.60
C LYS A 449 -16.50 6.38 -7.19
N THR A 450 -16.79 5.43 -6.29
CA THR A 450 -15.86 4.37 -5.94
C THR A 450 -16.59 3.05 -5.73
N SER A 451 -15.88 1.93 -5.77
CA SER A 451 -16.49 0.63 -5.43
C SER A 451 -16.23 0.26 -3.97
N ASN A 452 -14.97 0.38 -3.51
CA ASN A 452 -14.56 -0.12 -2.19
C ASN A 452 -13.99 0.97 -1.27
N GLY A 453 -14.14 2.21 -1.62
CA GLY A 453 -13.64 3.34 -0.83
C GLY A 453 -14.76 4.27 -0.36
N ALA A 454 -14.40 5.28 0.40
CA ALA A 454 -15.31 6.34 0.80
C ALA A 454 -15.38 7.43 -0.28
N VAL A 455 -16.56 8.05 -0.42
CA VAL A 455 -16.72 9.31 -1.14
C VAL A 455 -16.79 10.44 -0.11
N ASN A 456 -15.81 11.34 -0.14
CA ASN A 456 -15.71 12.48 0.77
C ASN A 456 -15.82 13.78 -0.04
N VAL A 457 -16.76 14.64 0.33
CA VAL A 457 -16.94 15.92 -0.34
C VAL A 457 -16.93 17.08 0.67
N GLU A 458 -16.28 18.17 0.31
CA GLU A 458 -16.26 19.36 1.15
C GLU A 458 -16.55 20.62 0.33
N SER A 459 -17.64 21.31 0.65
CA SER A 459 -18.05 22.57 0.01
C SER A 459 -18.13 22.46 -1.53
N VAL A 460 -18.71 21.38 -2.03
CA VAL A 460 -18.87 21.13 -3.45
C VAL A 460 -20.10 21.86 -4.00
N VAL A 461 -19.98 22.46 -5.18
CA VAL A 461 -21.03 23.24 -5.86
C VAL A 461 -21.36 22.61 -7.20
N GLY A 462 -22.63 22.28 -7.42
CA GLY A 462 -23.09 21.72 -8.71
C GLY A 462 -24.59 21.81 -8.92
N ASP A 463 -25.02 21.68 -10.17
CA ASP A 463 -26.44 21.58 -10.51
C ASP A 463 -26.90 20.10 -10.53
N GLU A 464 -26.00 19.18 -10.90
CA GLU A 464 -26.19 17.75 -10.84
C GLU A 464 -25.00 17.14 -10.11
N ILE A 465 -25.21 16.58 -8.92
CA ILE A 465 -24.16 15.98 -8.09
C ILE A 465 -24.54 14.52 -7.83
N GLU A 466 -23.68 13.60 -8.29
CA GLU A 466 -23.80 12.17 -8.02
C GLU A 466 -22.63 11.69 -7.17
N LEU A 467 -22.92 11.13 -5.98
CA LEU A 467 -21.97 10.59 -5.03
C LEU A 467 -22.28 9.12 -4.81
N ILE A 468 -21.44 8.23 -5.33
CA ILE A 468 -21.75 6.81 -5.41
C ILE A 468 -20.60 5.98 -4.83
N THR A 469 -20.92 5.08 -3.91
CA THR A 469 -20.01 4.02 -3.51
C THR A 469 -20.75 2.69 -3.34
N HIS A 470 -20.02 1.57 -3.33
CA HIS A 470 -20.62 0.27 -3.07
C HIS A 470 -20.36 -0.19 -1.62
N ASN A 471 -19.08 -0.15 -1.18
CA ASN A 471 -18.65 -0.65 0.12
C ASN A 471 -17.98 0.45 0.97
N GLY A 472 -18.45 1.66 0.90
CA GLY A 472 -17.92 2.77 1.67
C GLY A 472 -18.99 3.75 2.11
N SER A 473 -18.61 4.71 2.92
CA SER A 473 -19.49 5.80 3.34
C SER A 473 -19.42 6.96 2.35
N VAL A 474 -20.53 7.70 2.26
CA VAL A 474 -20.57 9.00 1.59
C VAL A 474 -20.70 10.08 2.67
N ARG A 475 -19.73 10.99 2.74
CA ARG A 475 -19.68 12.00 3.81
C ARG A 475 -19.32 13.36 3.26
N GLY A 476 -19.81 14.41 3.92
CA GLY A 476 -19.31 15.77 3.73
C GLY A 476 -20.36 16.82 3.54
N THR A 477 -19.98 17.89 2.79
CA THR A 477 -20.78 19.08 2.66
C THR A 477 -21.00 19.50 1.21
N ILE A 478 -22.23 19.91 0.90
CA ILE A 478 -22.63 20.54 -0.35
C ILE A 478 -22.82 22.04 -0.07
N ALA A 479 -22.19 22.90 -0.83
CA ALA A 479 -22.41 24.34 -0.71
C ALA A 479 -23.69 24.74 -1.41
N GLY A 480 -24.58 25.41 -0.66
CA GLY A 480 -25.91 25.86 -1.12
C GLY A 480 -27.05 25.41 -0.20
N LYS A 481 -28.26 25.80 -0.57
CA LYS A 481 -29.45 25.49 0.24
C LYS A 481 -30.00 24.11 -0.09
N LYS A 482 -30.28 23.31 0.95
CA LYS A 482 -30.95 22.02 0.79
C LYS A 482 -32.26 22.13 -0.02
N GLY A 483 -32.95 23.28 0.09
CA GLY A 483 -34.17 23.57 -0.64
C GLY A 483 -34.03 23.56 -2.17
N ASP A 484 -32.88 23.87 -2.68
CA ASP A 484 -32.64 24.00 -4.12
C ASP A 484 -32.50 22.63 -4.83
N TYR A 485 -32.29 21.55 -4.07
CA TYR A 485 -32.03 20.22 -4.61
C TYR A 485 -33.23 19.29 -4.52
N LYS A 486 -33.54 18.62 -5.64
CA LYS A 486 -34.18 17.31 -5.63
C LYS A 486 -33.17 16.32 -5.08
N ILE A 487 -33.54 15.57 -4.05
CA ILE A 487 -32.63 14.65 -3.36
C ILE A 487 -33.11 13.22 -3.57
N VAL A 488 -32.23 12.38 -4.12
CA VAL A 488 -32.40 10.94 -4.24
C VAL A 488 -31.27 10.28 -3.45
N SER A 489 -31.61 9.68 -2.32
CA SER A 489 -30.62 9.12 -1.40
C SER A 489 -30.99 7.70 -1.00
N GLU A 490 -30.05 6.76 -1.15
CA GLU A 490 -30.26 5.33 -0.94
C GLU A 490 -29.07 4.66 -0.27
N THR A 491 -29.33 3.87 0.77
CA THR A 491 -28.37 2.92 1.35
C THR A 491 -29.08 1.63 1.71
N SER A 492 -28.41 0.47 1.49
CA SER A 492 -28.98 -0.83 1.89
C SER A 492 -28.60 -1.19 3.33
N ASN A 493 -27.34 -0.96 3.72
CA ASN A 493 -26.81 -1.33 5.04
C ASN A 493 -26.05 -0.15 5.64
N GLY A 494 -26.77 0.80 6.23
CA GLY A 494 -26.16 1.94 6.89
C GLY A 494 -27.16 3.02 7.28
N SER A 495 -26.71 3.99 8.04
CA SER A 495 -27.53 5.17 8.37
C SER A 495 -27.55 6.15 7.20
N ASN A 496 -28.65 6.86 7.04
CA ASN A 496 -28.82 7.89 6.03
C ASN A 496 -29.43 9.15 6.67
N ASN A 497 -28.70 10.25 6.65
CA ASN A 497 -29.16 11.53 7.19
C ASN A 497 -29.95 12.38 6.17
N LEU A 498 -29.99 11.96 4.91
CA LEU A 498 -30.75 12.61 3.87
C LEU A 498 -32.14 11.98 3.74
N SER A 499 -33.17 12.83 3.59
CA SER A 499 -34.50 12.40 3.20
C SER A 499 -34.72 12.70 1.73
N ASN A 500 -35.32 11.77 1.00
CA ASN A 500 -35.66 11.97 -0.40
C ASN A 500 -36.62 13.16 -0.53
N LYS A 501 -36.43 13.93 -1.59
CA LYS A 501 -37.17 15.15 -1.87
C LYS A 501 -37.32 15.31 -3.37
N ASP A 502 -38.53 15.45 -3.87
CA ASP A 502 -38.80 15.46 -5.32
C ASP A 502 -38.84 16.86 -5.94
N ASP A 503 -38.83 17.92 -5.14
CA ASP A 503 -38.79 19.31 -5.56
C ASP A 503 -37.38 19.87 -5.47
N GLY A 504 -37.04 20.79 -6.35
CA GLY A 504 -35.74 21.43 -6.49
C GLY A 504 -35.32 21.54 -7.95
N SER A 505 -34.60 22.60 -8.29
CA SER A 505 -34.08 22.85 -9.64
C SER A 505 -32.76 22.12 -9.93
N LYS A 506 -32.08 21.66 -8.89
CA LYS A 506 -30.81 20.94 -8.91
C LYS A 506 -31.03 19.47 -8.49
N LEU A 507 -30.09 18.59 -8.83
CA LEU A 507 -30.13 17.18 -8.45
C LEU A 507 -28.97 16.81 -7.53
N LEU A 508 -29.30 16.21 -6.39
CA LEU A 508 -28.33 15.50 -5.55
C LEU A 508 -28.71 14.03 -5.45
N LYS A 509 -27.91 13.16 -6.03
CA LYS A 509 -28.04 11.72 -5.94
C LYS A 509 -26.91 11.13 -5.11
N VAL A 510 -27.24 10.43 -4.04
CA VAL A 510 -26.28 9.80 -3.14
C VAL A 510 -26.64 8.33 -2.95
N SER A 511 -25.74 7.44 -3.27
CA SER A 511 -25.98 6.00 -3.16
C SER A 511 -24.80 5.26 -2.57
N THR A 512 -25.11 4.37 -1.61
CA THR A 512 -24.16 3.35 -1.15
C THR A 512 -24.90 2.04 -0.88
N LYS A 513 -24.20 0.91 -0.94
CA LYS A 513 -24.81 -0.38 -0.56
C LYS A 513 -24.48 -0.72 0.89
N ASN A 514 -23.20 -0.61 1.28
CA ASN A 514 -22.70 -1.04 2.58
C ASN A 514 -21.98 0.12 3.29
N GLY A 515 -22.68 1.19 3.59
CA GLY A 515 -22.07 2.33 4.29
C GLY A 515 -23.08 3.38 4.72
N ALA A 516 -22.62 4.28 5.54
CA ALA A 516 -23.45 5.40 6.00
C ALA A 516 -23.39 6.57 5.00
N ILE A 517 -24.51 7.25 4.86
CA ILE A 517 -24.63 8.55 4.18
C ILE A 517 -24.72 9.63 5.26
N ASN A 518 -23.77 10.55 5.25
CA ASN A 518 -23.72 11.71 6.14
C ASN A 518 -23.33 12.96 5.35
N VAL A 519 -24.29 13.51 4.63
CA VAL A 519 -24.11 14.70 3.79
C VAL A 519 -24.94 15.84 4.36
N THR A 520 -24.34 17.01 4.50
CA THR A 520 -24.96 18.21 4.99
C THR A 520 -24.81 19.36 3.99
N PHE A 521 -25.56 20.43 4.18
CA PHE A 521 -25.52 21.63 3.36
C PHE A 521 -24.91 22.77 4.14
N VAL A 522 -24.08 23.57 3.49
CA VAL A 522 -23.44 24.78 4.04
C VAL A 522 -23.74 25.95 3.12
N GLU A 523 -24.15 27.10 3.72
CA GLU A 523 -24.44 28.35 2.99
C GLU A 523 -23.22 29.24 2.87
#